data_933be47548c237225f9e44d4d5551c12
#
_entry.id   933be47548c237225f9e44d4d5551c12
#
_cell.length_a   1.000
_cell.length_b   1.000
_cell.length_c   1.000
_cell.angle_alpha   90.00
_cell.angle_beta   90.00
_cell.angle_gamma   90.00
#
_symmetry.space_group_name_H-M   'P 1'
#
loop_
_entity.id
_entity.type
_entity.pdbx_description
1 polymer ?
#
loop_
_entity_poly.entity_id
_entity_poly.type
_entity_poly.pdbx_seq_one_letter_code
_entity_poly.pdbx_strand_id
1 'polypeptide(L)'
;MRLRFAGVFMLGGFLALAAGAGAADDPAELLAKKLGEFPGAERGQVLPITSPALGVAFPNDHFYVLRFRQYPLVMAAPAPLQANNLFVVRADGASDPLVNTGALETFFRAALRPALTDAGAKEAAKAWLRLVEEFHQDGFFQFSIPDDSVKSVPLPNGGREVTGMAQVVPHGGDQGQISASLTFSGSGQLLAASESANIKRGVRPICQATKLLDPDPVVRRMAEDALLVMGKAAEEYLSEQRARATPALREAIDRIWQRILIEER
;
A
#
# COMPACT_ATOMS: atom_id res chain seq x y z
N MET A 1 -12.60 -0.17 -84.69
CA MET A 1 -13.67 0.47 -83.91
C MET A 1 -13.26 0.36 -82.43
N ARG A 2 -12.67 1.45 -81.84
CA ARG A 2 -12.14 1.45 -80.46
C ARG A 2 -13.07 2.26 -79.57
N LEU A 3 -13.72 1.57 -78.62
CA LEU A 3 -14.49 2.21 -77.56
C LEU A 3 -13.59 2.43 -76.34
N ARG A 4 -13.44 3.68 -75.92
CA ARG A 4 -12.78 4.09 -74.69
C ARG A 4 -13.88 4.25 -73.62
N PHE A 5 -13.77 3.48 -72.51
CA PHE A 5 -14.56 3.73 -71.31
C PHE A 5 -13.72 4.59 -70.35
N ALA A 6 -14.26 5.74 -69.99
CA ALA A 6 -13.71 6.60 -68.96
C ALA A 6 -14.33 6.17 -67.64
N GLY A 7 -13.46 5.71 -66.73
CA GLY A 7 -13.88 5.41 -65.33
C GLY A 7 -13.74 6.64 -64.47
N VAL A 8 -14.83 7.07 -63.87
CA VAL A 8 -14.89 8.14 -62.85
C VAL A 8 -14.53 7.51 -61.50
N PHE A 9 -13.38 7.90 -60.95
CA PHE A 9 -13.01 7.54 -59.56
C PHE A 9 -13.68 8.59 -58.63
N MET A 10 -14.70 8.15 -57.86
CA MET A 10 -15.19 8.88 -56.70
C MET A 10 -14.23 8.63 -55.53
N LEU A 11 -13.47 9.64 -55.11
CA LEU A 11 -12.79 9.63 -53.81
C LEU A 11 -13.82 9.87 -52.71
N GLY A 12 -14.26 8.78 -52.06
CA GLY A 12 -15.00 8.86 -50.81
C GLY A 12 -14.05 9.20 -49.67
N GLY A 13 -14.05 10.44 -49.20
CA GLY A 13 -13.32 10.88 -48.03
C GLY A 13 -13.91 10.22 -46.78
N PHE A 14 -13.19 9.27 -46.18
CA PHE A 14 -13.47 8.81 -44.83
C PHE A 14 -12.99 9.90 -43.85
N LEU A 15 -13.93 10.69 -43.33
CA LEU A 15 -13.70 11.48 -42.11
C LEU A 15 -13.62 10.48 -40.95
N ALA A 16 -12.42 10.12 -40.52
CA ALA A 16 -12.19 9.48 -39.24
C ALA A 16 -12.48 10.52 -38.16
N LEU A 17 -13.65 10.43 -37.54
CA LEU A 17 -13.87 11.05 -36.23
C LEU A 17 -12.90 10.38 -35.25
N ALA A 18 -11.79 11.05 -34.96
CA ALA A 18 -11.01 10.75 -33.77
C ALA A 18 -11.91 11.08 -32.58
N ALA A 19 -12.58 10.04 -32.03
CA ALA A 19 -13.14 10.12 -30.69
C ALA A 19 -11.97 10.44 -29.75
N GLY A 20 -11.92 11.66 -29.25
CA GLY A 20 -10.98 12.06 -28.23
C GLY A 20 -11.20 11.10 -27.03
N ALA A 21 -10.26 10.18 -26.83
CA ALA A 21 -10.13 9.50 -25.55
C ALA A 21 -9.89 10.61 -24.53
N GLY A 22 -10.93 11.01 -23.80
CA GLY A 22 -10.77 11.83 -22.61
C GLY A 22 -9.71 11.17 -21.76
N ALA A 23 -8.70 11.91 -21.32
CA ALA A 23 -7.74 11.42 -20.36
C ALA A 23 -8.55 10.88 -19.18
N ALA A 24 -8.42 9.59 -18.92
CA ALA A 24 -9.03 9.02 -17.72
C ALA A 24 -8.46 9.78 -16.53
N ASP A 25 -9.32 10.28 -15.64
CA ASP A 25 -8.88 10.96 -14.43
C ASP A 25 -7.92 10.05 -13.66
N ASP A 26 -6.85 10.64 -13.12
CA ASP A 26 -5.90 9.88 -12.29
C ASP A 26 -6.65 9.29 -11.09
N PRO A 27 -6.58 7.96 -10.87
CA PRO A 27 -7.23 7.32 -9.71
C PRO A 27 -6.87 7.96 -8.37
N ALA A 28 -5.65 8.49 -8.22
CA ALA A 28 -5.24 9.21 -7.03
C ALA A 28 -5.99 10.54 -6.87
N GLU A 29 -6.25 11.27 -7.95
CA GLU A 29 -7.02 12.52 -7.93
C GLU A 29 -8.48 12.26 -7.59
N LEU A 30 -9.08 11.19 -8.15
CA LEU A 30 -10.44 10.78 -7.82
C LEU A 30 -10.59 10.46 -6.33
N LEU A 31 -9.64 9.73 -5.75
CA LEU A 31 -9.62 9.46 -4.32
C LEU A 31 -9.42 10.74 -3.50
N ALA A 32 -8.49 11.61 -3.89
CA ALA A 32 -8.22 12.87 -3.19
C ALA A 32 -9.47 13.77 -3.16
N LYS A 33 -10.22 13.84 -4.25
CA LYS A 33 -11.50 14.55 -4.32
C LYS A 33 -12.51 14.00 -3.32
N LYS A 34 -12.67 12.68 -3.25
CA LYS A 34 -13.58 12.03 -2.28
C LYS A 34 -13.14 12.26 -0.84
N LEU A 35 -11.83 12.18 -0.57
CA LEU A 35 -11.27 12.43 0.76
C LEU A 35 -11.48 13.88 1.20
N GLY A 36 -11.60 14.84 0.29
CA GLY A 36 -11.96 16.23 0.61
C GLY A 36 -13.32 16.39 1.29
N GLU A 37 -14.19 15.38 1.22
CA GLU A 37 -15.47 15.34 1.94
C GLU A 37 -15.28 15.06 3.46
N PHE A 38 -14.11 14.57 3.88
CA PHE A 38 -13.79 14.26 5.28
C PHE A 38 -12.91 15.37 5.90
N PRO A 39 -13.44 16.21 6.77
CA PRO A 39 -12.67 17.28 7.44
C PRO A 39 -11.45 16.70 8.16
N GLY A 40 -10.28 17.22 7.86
CA GLY A 40 -9.01 16.79 8.45
C GLY A 40 -8.33 15.62 7.70
N ALA A 41 -8.93 15.06 6.65
CA ALA A 41 -8.30 14.02 5.82
C ALA A 41 -7.02 14.55 5.12
N GLU A 42 -6.97 15.86 4.84
CA GLU A 42 -5.79 16.53 4.26
C GLU A 42 -4.53 16.45 5.13
N ARG A 43 -4.68 16.10 6.42
CA ARG A 43 -3.56 15.87 7.33
C ARG A 43 -2.95 14.48 7.19
N GLY A 44 -3.64 13.56 6.52
CA GLY A 44 -3.14 12.24 6.19
C GLY A 44 -2.36 12.23 4.88
N GLN A 45 -1.60 11.19 4.67
CA GLN A 45 -0.86 10.95 3.43
C GLN A 45 -1.52 9.84 2.64
N VAL A 46 -1.87 10.12 1.38
CA VAL A 46 -2.37 9.11 0.45
C VAL A 46 -1.18 8.44 -0.22
N LEU A 47 -1.07 7.14 -0.05
CA LEU A 47 0.00 6.32 -0.61
C LEU A 47 -0.58 5.22 -1.49
N PRO A 48 -0.05 5.00 -2.71
CA PRO A 48 -0.46 3.87 -3.54
C PRO A 48 0.05 2.55 -2.94
N ILE A 49 -0.77 1.51 -3.02
CA ILE A 49 -0.38 0.15 -2.68
C ILE A 49 -0.17 -0.61 -3.98
N THR A 50 1.08 -0.90 -4.29
CA THR A 50 1.47 -1.59 -5.51
C THR A 50 2.08 -2.95 -5.20
N SER A 51 1.74 -3.95 -6.01
CA SER A 51 2.33 -5.29 -5.94
C SER A 51 2.04 -6.01 -7.25
N PRO A 52 2.95 -6.84 -7.78
CA PRO A 52 2.66 -7.68 -8.93
C PRO A 52 1.41 -8.55 -8.74
N ALA A 53 1.21 -9.07 -7.53
CA ALA A 53 0.07 -9.90 -7.17
C ALA A 53 -1.27 -9.13 -7.29
N LEU A 54 -1.31 -7.87 -6.88
CA LEU A 54 -2.48 -7.00 -7.04
C LEU A 54 -2.81 -6.77 -8.51
N GLY A 55 -1.79 -6.53 -9.36
CA GLY A 55 -2.00 -6.35 -10.79
C GLY A 55 -2.53 -7.61 -11.50
N VAL A 56 -2.17 -8.80 -11.02
CA VAL A 56 -2.70 -10.08 -11.52
C VAL A 56 -4.13 -10.33 -11.06
N ALA A 57 -4.40 -10.10 -9.76
CA ALA A 57 -5.70 -10.34 -9.14
C ALA A 57 -6.76 -9.32 -9.54
N PHE A 58 -6.37 -8.05 -9.70
CA PHE A 58 -7.23 -6.90 -9.94
C PHE A 58 -6.63 -5.96 -10.99
N PRO A 59 -6.60 -6.34 -12.26
CA PRO A 59 -5.85 -5.62 -13.30
C PRO A 59 -6.39 -4.20 -13.59
N ASN A 60 -7.60 -3.89 -13.17
CA ASN A 60 -8.27 -2.62 -13.43
C ASN A 60 -8.55 -1.79 -12.18
N ASP A 61 -8.15 -2.27 -11.01
CA ASP A 61 -8.39 -1.60 -9.74
C ASP A 61 -7.08 -1.07 -9.15
N HIS A 62 -7.16 0.08 -8.49
CA HIS A 62 -6.04 0.73 -7.84
C HIS A 62 -6.28 0.82 -6.34
N PHE A 63 -5.26 0.47 -5.56
CA PHE A 63 -5.37 0.45 -4.11
C PHE A 63 -4.54 1.57 -3.49
N TYR A 64 -5.10 2.21 -2.47
CA TYR A 64 -4.48 3.29 -1.75
C TYR A 64 -4.69 3.14 -0.25
N VAL A 65 -3.75 3.66 0.53
CA VAL A 65 -3.94 3.86 1.96
C VAL A 65 -3.86 5.35 2.28
N LEU A 66 -4.87 5.87 3.01
CA LEU A 66 -4.76 7.16 3.69
C LEU A 66 -4.20 6.88 5.08
N ARG A 67 -2.97 7.32 5.33
CA ARG A 67 -2.24 7.07 6.57
C ARG A 67 -2.03 8.35 7.34
N PHE A 68 -2.34 8.31 8.64
CA PHE A 68 -2.00 9.36 9.59
C PHE A 68 -0.74 8.97 10.32
N ARG A 69 0.19 9.91 10.44
CA ARG A 69 1.49 9.67 11.08
C ARG A 69 1.31 9.24 12.53
N GLN A 70 1.90 8.10 12.89
CA GLN A 70 1.87 7.58 14.26
C GLN A 70 3.15 7.94 15.03
N TYR A 71 4.26 8.20 14.33
CA TYR A 71 5.56 8.46 14.91
C TYR A 71 6.31 9.52 14.10
N PRO A 72 7.21 10.29 14.70
CA PRO A 72 7.49 10.43 16.13
C PRO A 72 6.43 11.28 16.87
N LEU A 73 5.59 11.98 16.13
CA LEU A 73 4.46 12.76 16.65
C LEU A 73 3.18 12.17 16.09
N VAL A 74 2.34 11.68 17.00
CA VAL A 74 1.04 11.09 16.63
C VAL A 74 0.15 12.15 16.02
N MET A 75 -0.33 11.88 14.82
CA MET A 75 -1.35 12.66 14.15
C MET A 75 -2.69 11.94 14.30
N ALA A 76 -3.57 12.45 15.15
CA ALA A 76 -4.88 11.85 15.36
C ALA A 76 -5.72 11.90 14.08
N ALA A 77 -6.21 10.74 13.66
CA ALA A 77 -7.14 10.65 12.55
C ALA A 77 -8.48 11.31 12.94
N PRO A 78 -9.11 12.12 12.06
CA PRO A 78 -10.44 12.65 12.32
C PRO A 78 -11.48 11.53 12.17
N ALA A 79 -12.50 11.51 13.04
CA ALA A 79 -13.60 10.55 12.87
C ALA A 79 -14.34 10.79 11.55
N PRO A 80 -14.78 9.76 10.81
CA PRO A 80 -14.74 8.33 11.15
C PRO A 80 -13.44 7.61 10.72
N LEU A 81 -12.42 8.33 10.27
CA LEU A 81 -11.17 7.76 9.78
C LEU A 81 -10.35 7.12 10.92
N GLN A 82 -9.54 6.15 10.55
CA GLN A 82 -8.58 5.45 11.42
C GLN A 82 -7.14 5.88 11.09
N ALA A 83 -6.16 5.37 11.83
CA ALA A 83 -4.75 5.63 11.57
C ALA A 83 -4.33 5.22 10.15
N ASN A 84 -4.85 4.08 9.67
CA ASN A 84 -4.70 3.60 8.31
C ASN A 84 -6.09 3.31 7.73
N ASN A 85 -6.35 3.79 6.53
CA ASN A 85 -7.63 3.63 5.86
C ASN A 85 -7.38 3.13 4.44
N LEU A 86 -7.76 1.90 4.18
CA LEU A 86 -7.58 1.27 2.88
C LEU A 86 -8.75 1.65 1.94
N PHE A 87 -8.42 1.99 0.70
CA PHE A 87 -9.37 2.32 -0.35
C PHE A 87 -9.05 1.55 -1.62
N VAL A 88 -10.10 1.22 -2.36
CA VAL A 88 -9.99 0.79 -3.76
C VAL A 88 -10.61 1.85 -4.66
N VAL A 89 -9.94 2.17 -5.77
CA VAL A 89 -10.47 2.98 -6.87
C VAL A 89 -10.63 2.06 -8.06
N ARG A 90 -11.87 1.89 -8.52
CA ARG A 90 -12.22 0.99 -9.63
C ARG A 90 -12.00 1.65 -10.98
N ALA A 91 -12.01 0.84 -12.03
CA ALA A 91 -11.88 1.31 -13.42
C ALA A 91 -12.94 2.34 -13.85
N ASP A 92 -14.12 2.33 -13.24
CA ASP A 92 -15.19 3.29 -13.48
C ASP A 92 -15.05 4.60 -12.69
N GLY A 93 -13.97 4.73 -11.92
CA GLY A 93 -13.69 5.88 -11.05
C GLY A 93 -14.41 5.83 -9.70
N ALA A 94 -15.23 4.82 -9.44
CA ALA A 94 -15.83 4.63 -8.12
C ALA A 94 -14.74 4.29 -7.09
N SER A 95 -14.82 4.88 -5.90
CA SER A 95 -13.90 4.59 -4.81
C SER A 95 -14.64 4.12 -3.57
N ASP A 96 -14.20 2.98 -3.01
CA ASP A 96 -14.82 2.37 -1.85
C ASP A 96 -13.80 2.19 -0.71
N PRO A 97 -14.18 2.48 0.55
CA PRO A 97 -13.36 2.17 1.70
C PRO A 97 -13.42 0.67 2.01
N LEU A 98 -12.26 0.07 2.24
CA LEU A 98 -12.13 -1.30 2.73
C LEU A 98 -11.79 -1.24 4.22
N VAL A 99 -12.83 -1.06 5.04
CA VAL A 99 -12.69 -0.68 6.46
C VAL A 99 -12.21 -1.79 7.38
N ASN A 100 -12.31 -3.05 6.95
CA ASN A 100 -11.89 -4.23 7.72
C ASN A 100 -11.77 -5.45 6.80
N THR A 101 -11.32 -6.56 7.35
CA THR A 101 -11.18 -7.84 6.65
C THR A 101 -12.49 -8.35 6.01
N GLY A 102 -13.65 -8.13 6.65
CA GLY A 102 -14.93 -8.52 6.08
C GLY A 102 -15.31 -7.71 4.84
N ALA A 103 -15.04 -6.39 4.83
CA ALA A 103 -15.22 -5.54 3.66
C ALA A 103 -14.24 -5.96 2.54
N LEU A 104 -13.00 -6.29 2.90
CA LEU A 104 -12.00 -6.81 1.98
C LEU A 104 -12.44 -8.16 1.37
N GLU A 105 -12.95 -9.08 2.17
CA GLU A 105 -13.47 -10.37 1.69
C GLU A 105 -14.63 -10.18 0.72
N THR A 106 -15.55 -9.28 1.04
CA THR A 106 -16.70 -8.95 0.16
C THR A 106 -16.21 -8.41 -1.17
N PHE A 107 -15.24 -7.50 -1.15
CA PHE A 107 -14.61 -6.96 -2.36
C PHE A 107 -13.92 -8.06 -3.18
N PHE A 108 -13.12 -8.92 -2.55
CA PHE A 108 -12.45 -10.04 -3.23
C PHE A 108 -13.45 -10.98 -3.91
N ARG A 109 -14.53 -11.34 -3.23
CA ARG A 109 -15.58 -12.20 -3.81
C ARG A 109 -16.23 -11.58 -5.05
N ALA A 110 -16.37 -10.27 -5.07
CA ALA A 110 -17.03 -9.55 -6.15
C ALA A 110 -16.09 -9.23 -7.33
N ALA A 111 -14.85 -8.84 -7.05
CA ALA A 111 -13.95 -8.23 -8.02
C ALA A 111 -12.75 -9.11 -8.40
N LEU A 112 -12.40 -10.12 -7.60
CA LEU A 112 -11.26 -10.99 -7.86
C LEU A 112 -11.42 -11.71 -9.20
N ARG A 113 -10.43 -11.60 -10.05
CA ARG A 113 -10.35 -12.41 -11.26
C ARG A 113 -10.32 -13.89 -10.89
N PRO A 114 -11.18 -14.76 -11.51
CA PRO A 114 -11.24 -16.17 -11.16
C PRO A 114 -9.87 -16.86 -11.16
N ALA A 115 -9.49 -17.44 -10.03
CA ALA A 115 -8.21 -18.11 -9.83
C ALA A 115 -8.24 -19.57 -10.34
N LEU A 116 -8.31 -19.76 -11.64
CA LEU A 116 -8.46 -21.07 -12.30
C LEU A 116 -7.21 -21.95 -12.19
N THR A 117 -6.05 -21.37 -11.95
CA THR A 117 -4.77 -22.08 -11.85
C THR A 117 -4.18 -21.99 -10.45
N ASP A 118 -3.28 -22.91 -10.13
CA ASP A 118 -2.50 -22.88 -8.88
C ASP A 118 -1.74 -21.55 -8.70
N ALA A 119 -1.08 -21.12 -9.77
CA ALA A 119 -0.37 -19.84 -9.76
C ALA A 119 -1.31 -18.65 -9.52
N GLY A 120 -2.48 -18.59 -10.20
CA GLY A 120 -3.46 -17.53 -9.99
C GLY A 120 -4.01 -17.49 -8.57
N ALA A 121 -4.23 -18.65 -7.95
CA ALA A 121 -4.70 -18.74 -6.58
C ALA A 121 -3.63 -18.29 -5.57
N LYS A 122 -2.35 -18.60 -5.82
CA LYS A 122 -1.23 -18.10 -5.02
C LYS A 122 -1.08 -16.57 -5.15
N GLU A 123 -1.21 -16.02 -6.35
CA GLU A 123 -1.17 -14.57 -6.53
C GLU A 123 -2.37 -13.88 -5.84
N ALA A 124 -3.56 -14.47 -5.85
CA ALA A 124 -4.70 -13.96 -5.08
C ALA A 124 -4.42 -13.95 -3.57
N ALA A 125 -3.77 -14.98 -3.03
CA ALA A 125 -3.37 -15.03 -1.62
C ALA A 125 -2.29 -14.00 -1.27
N LYS A 126 -1.32 -13.78 -2.15
CA LYS A 126 -0.32 -12.69 -1.98
C LYS A 126 -0.98 -11.31 -2.03
N ALA A 127 -1.93 -11.10 -2.94
CA ALA A 127 -2.71 -9.86 -3.03
C ALA A 127 -3.51 -9.62 -1.75
N TRP A 128 -4.14 -10.66 -1.20
CA TRP A 128 -4.82 -10.61 0.08
C TRP A 128 -3.88 -10.18 1.21
N LEU A 129 -2.77 -10.88 1.39
CA LEU A 129 -1.77 -10.58 2.42
C LEU A 129 -1.26 -9.15 2.28
N ARG A 130 -0.97 -8.69 1.05
CA ARG A 130 -0.48 -7.32 0.81
C ARG A 130 -1.48 -6.24 1.27
N LEU A 131 -2.78 -6.48 1.13
CA LEU A 131 -3.80 -5.52 1.58
C LEU A 131 -4.05 -5.63 3.09
N VAL A 132 -4.03 -6.84 3.63
CA VAL A 132 -4.21 -7.09 5.06
C VAL A 132 -3.08 -6.49 5.90
N GLU A 133 -1.84 -6.45 5.40
CA GLU A 133 -0.72 -5.77 6.04
C GLU A 133 -1.09 -4.34 6.48
N GLU A 134 -1.91 -3.63 5.70
CA GLU A 134 -2.29 -2.25 5.98
C GLU A 134 -3.20 -2.13 7.22
N PHE A 135 -3.99 -3.16 7.56
CA PHE A 135 -4.79 -3.17 8.78
C PHE A 135 -3.93 -3.34 10.05
N HIS A 136 -2.74 -3.91 9.89
CA HIS A 136 -1.80 -4.17 10.99
C HIS A 136 -0.65 -3.18 11.06
N GLN A 137 -0.59 -2.23 10.12
CA GLN A 137 0.50 -1.28 10.00
C GLN A 137 0.46 -0.22 11.12
N ASP A 138 1.60 0.06 11.73
CA ASP A 138 1.79 1.15 12.69
C ASP A 138 2.74 2.25 12.19
N GLY A 139 3.18 2.14 10.92
CA GLY A 139 4.13 3.05 10.29
C GLY A 139 5.59 2.62 10.41
N PHE A 140 5.88 1.58 11.20
CA PHE A 140 7.22 1.01 11.36
C PHE A 140 7.36 -0.39 10.77
N PHE A 141 6.29 -1.17 10.81
CA PHE A 141 6.36 -2.53 10.30
C PHE A 141 6.69 -2.55 8.81
N GLN A 142 7.69 -3.36 8.49
CA GLN A 142 7.96 -3.81 7.13
C GLN A 142 7.54 -5.26 7.04
N PHE A 143 6.84 -5.61 5.98
CA PHE A 143 6.39 -6.99 5.75
C PHE A 143 7.06 -7.56 4.51
N SER A 144 7.31 -8.85 4.55
CA SER A 144 7.78 -9.64 3.41
C SER A 144 6.91 -10.87 3.26
N ILE A 145 6.51 -11.18 2.03
CA ILE A 145 5.76 -12.40 1.70
C ILE A 145 6.72 -13.34 0.96
N PRO A 146 7.39 -14.28 1.67
CA PRO A 146 8.27 -15.24 1.02
C PRO A 146 7.49 -16.13 0.05
N ASP A 147 8.00 -16.38 -1.14
CA ASP A 147 7.33 -17.19 -2.17
C ASP A 147 7.04 -18.62 -1.69
N ASP A 148 7.93 -19.21 -0.91
CA ASP A 148 7.80 -20.53 -0.33
C ASP A 148 6.78 -20.61 0.81
N SER A 149 6.38 -19.46 1.37
CA SER A 149 5.32 -19.38 2.38
C SER A 149 3.93 -19.60 1.81
N VAL A 150 3.74 -19.39 0.48
CA VAL A 150 2.43 -19.50 -0.17
C VAL A 150 2.25 -20.88 -0.77
N LYS A 151 1.38 -21.66 -0.16
CA LYS A 151 1.11 -23.07 -0.52
C LYS A 151 -0.33 -23.23 -0.98
N SER A 152 -0.53 -24.06 -2.01
CA SER A 152 -1.85 -24.39 -2.52
C SER A 152 -2.05 -25.90 -2.46
N VAL A 153 -3.21 -26.31 -1.97
CA VAL A 153 -3.61 -27.70 -1.82
C VAL A 153 -4.96 -27.90 -2.52
N PRO A 154 -5.06 -28.88 -3.44
CA PRO A 154 -6.34 -29.19 -4.06
C PRO A 154 -7.30 -29.81 -3.02
N LEU A 155 -8.59 -29.46 -3.15
CA LEU A 155 -9.67 -29.99 -2.33
C LEU A 155 -10.44 -31.11 -3.07
N PRO A 156 -11.06 -32.08 -2.35
CA PRO A 156 -11.80 -33.18 -2.98
C PRO A 156 -12.96 -32.75 -3.86
N ASN A 157 -13.51 -31.55 -3.65
CA ASN A 157 -14.61 -30.96 -4.42
C ASN A 157 -14.17 -30.25 -5.70
N GLY A 158 -12.90 -30.42 -6.12
CA GLY A 158 -12.31 -29.75 -7.27
C GLY A 158 -11.89 -28.29 -7.02
N GLY A 159 -12.12 -27.77 -5.83
CA GLY A 159 -11.61 -26.47 -5.38
C GLY A 159 -10.16 -26.54 -4.92
N ARG A 160 -9.71 -25.47 -4.25
CA ARG A 160 -8.38 -25.44 -3.62
C ARG A 160 -8.38 -24.56 -2.37
N GLU A 161 -7.49 -24.88 -1.47
CA GLU A 161 -7.14 -24.04 -0.36
C GLU A 161 -5.72 -23.47 -0.59
N VAL A 162 -5.56 -22.17 -0.34
CA VAL A 162 -4.25 -21.53 -0.41
C VAL A 162 -3.96 -20.89 0.93
N THR A 163 -2.86 -21.30 1.52
CA THR A 163 -2.34 -20.69 2.75
C THR A 163 -1.10 -19.87 2.43
N GLY A 164 -0.88 -18.79 3.17
CA GLY A 164 0.30 -17.96 3.02
C GLY A 164 0.57 -17.16 4.28
N MET A 165 1.76 -16.54 4.34
CA MET A 165 2.10 -15.65 5.44
C MET A 165 2.91 -14.45 4.96
N ALA A 166 2.66 -13.30 5.59
CA ALA A 166 3.50 -12.13 5.55
C ALA A 166 4.28 -12.05 6.86
N GLN A 167 5.61 -12.07 6.76
CA GLN A 167 6.51 -12.01 7.90
C GLN A 167 6.90 -10.56 8.18
N VAL A 168 6.91 -10.18 9.45
CA VAL A 168 7.48 -8.91 9.89
C VAL A 168 8.99 -8.98 9.70
N VAL A 169 9.55 -8.04 8.94
CA VAL A 169 11.00 -7.89 8.81
C VAL A 169 11.54 -7.39 10.14
N PRO A 170 12.49 -8.10 10.78
CA PRO A 170 13.02 -7.69 12.08
C PRO A 170 13.69 -6.33 12.02
N HIS A 171 13.13 -5.36 12.74
CA HIS A 171 13.71 -4.04 12.93
C HIS A 171 13.30 -3.49 14.29
N GLY A 172 14.24 -2.97 15.08
CA GLY A 172 13.95 -2.39 16.40
C GLY A 172 13.24 -3.36 17.38
N GLY A 173 13.35 -4.68 17.17
CA GLY A 173 12.68 -5.71 17.96
C GLY A 173 11.29 -6.11 17.45
N ASP A 174 10.87 -5.61 16.28
CA ASP A 174 9.66 -6.06 15.59
C ASP A 174 9.79 -7.53 15.20
N GLN A 175 8.73 -8.30 15.42
CA GLN A 175 8.69 -9.74 15.14
C GLN A 175 7.26 -10.18 14.82
N GLY A 176 7.14 -11.33 14.16
CA GLY A 176 5.87 -12.02 13.98
C GLY A 176 5.44 -12.13 12.54
N GLN A 177 4.18 -12.42 12.35
CA GLN A 177 3.62 -12.70 11.03
C GLN A 177 2.11 -12.48 10.99
N ILE A 178 1.60 -12.33 9.77
CA ILE A 178 0.19 -12.44 9.41
C ILE A 178 0.05 -13.71 8.58
N SER A 179 -0.82 -14.63 9.00
CA SER A 179 -1.14 -15.85 8.25
C SER A 179 -2.52 -15.68 7.61
N ALA A 180 -2.70 -16.18 6.40
CA ALA A 180 -3.98 -16.17 5.70
C ALA A 180 -4.29 -17.56 5.10
N SER A 181 -5.59 -17.89 5.03
CA SER A 181 -6.10 -19.02 4.28
C SER A 181 -7.26 -18.56 3.40
N LEU A 182 -7.18 -18.88 2.11
CA LEU A 182 -8.20 -18.59 1.11
C LEU A 182 -8.70 -19.89 0.50
N THR A 183 -10.02 -20.06 0.45
CA THR A 183 -10.66 -21.23 -0.18
C THR A 183 -11.32 -20.81 -1.48
N PHE A 184 -11.01 -21.52 -2.55
CA PHE A 184 -11.56 -21.31 -3.89
C PHE A 184 -12.40 -22.50 -4.35
N SER A 185 -13.45 -22.19 -5.11
CA SER A 185 -14.24 -23.22 -5.82
C SER A 185 -13.47 -23.82 -6.99
N GLY A 186 -13.97 -24.90 -7.58
CA GLY A 186 -13.44 -25.47 -8.83
C GLY A 186 -13.49 -24.50 -10.02
N SER A 187 -14.37 -23.48 -9.98
CA SER A 187 -14.42 -22.39 -10.97
C SER A 187 -13.49 -21.21 -10.63
N GLY A 188 -12.68 -21.31 -9.60
CA GLY A 188 -11.70 -20.29 -9.19
C GLY A 188 -12.31 -19.10 -8.45
N GLN A 189 -13.56 -19.16 -8.01
CA GLN A 189 -14.19 -18.10 -7.21
C GLN A 189 -13.79 -18.24 -5.74
N LEU A 190 -13.54 -17.11 -5.05
CA LEU A 190 -13.29 -17.10 -3.63
C LEU A 190 -14.57 -17.47 -2.86
N LEU A 191 -14.48 -18.51 -2.02
CA LEU A 191 -15.54 -18.98 -1.14
C LEU A 191 -15.39 -18.45 0.28
N ALA A 192 -14.15 -18.41 0.79
CA ALA A 192 -13.84 -17.94 2.13
C ALA A 192 -12.42 -17.40 2.18
N ALA A 193 -12.22 -16.40 3.04
CA ALA A 193 -10.91 -15.92 3.43
C ALA A 193 -10.86 -15.78 4.95
N SER A 194 -9.74 -16.11 5.54
CA SER A 194 -9.46 -15.91 6.95
C SER A 194 -8.03 -15.44 7.15
N GLU A 195 -7.81 -14.74 8.25
CA GLU A 195 -6.49 -14.26 8.64
C GLU A 195 -6.27 -14.42 10.15
N SER A 196 -5.02 -14.48 10.54
CA SER A 196 -4.59 -14.42 11.93
C SER A 196 -3.26 -13.67 11.98
N ALA A 197 -3.21 -12.64 12.82
CA ALA A 197 -2.00 -11.87 13.05
C ALA A 197 -1.41 -12.16 14.43
N ASN A 198 -0.12 -12.46 14.45
CA ASN A 198 0.67 -12.58 15.67
C ASN A 198 1.90 -11.69 15.53
N ILE A 199 1.73 -10.43 15.88
CA ILE A 199 2.75 -9.39 15.71
C ILE A 199 3.14 -8.85 17.06
N LYS A 200 4.45 -8.86 17.35
CA LYS A 200 5.04 -8.23 18.52
C LYS A 200 5.74 -6.96 18.08
N ARG A 201 5.32 -5.83 18.63
CA ARG A 201 5.97 -4.54 18.43
C ARG A 201 7.31 -4.49 19.15
N GLY A 202 8.30 -4.00 18.46
CA GLY A 202 9.56 -3.59 19.04
C GLY A 202 9.50 -2.20 19.68
N VAL A 203 10.66 -1.57 19.80
CA VAL A 203 10.77 -0.22 20.35
C VAL A 203 10.14 0.79 19.37
N ARG A 204 9.28 1.65 19.90
CA ARG A 204 8.71 2.79 19.17
C ARG A 204 9.25 4.07 19.80
N PRO A 205 10.31 4.64 19.24
CA PRO A 205 10.91 5.82 19.82
C PRO A 205 9.96 7.01 19.68
N ILE A 206 9.67 7.64 20.81
CA ILE A 206 9.13 9.00 20.82
C ILE A 206 10.33 9.91 20.84
N CYS A 207 10.78 10.35 19.67
CA CYS A 207 11.96 11.19 19.57
C CYS A 207 11.57 12.65 19.33
N GLN A 208 12.23 13.53 20.07
CA GLN A 208 12.27 14.95 19.76
C GLN A 208 13.66 15.26 19.23
N ALA A 209 13.80 15.65 17.96
CA ALA A 209 15.09 15.98 17.37
C ALA A 209 15.86 17.06 18.18
N THR A 210 15.14 17.95 18.87
CA THR A 210 15.74 18.95 19.77
C THR A 210 16.56 18.33 20.90
N LYS A 211 16.28 17.07 21.29
CA LYS A 211 17.06 16.33 22.30
C LYS A 211 18.45 15.89 21.81
N LEU A 212 18.74 16.02 20.53
CA LEU A 212 20.08 15.86 20.01
C LEU A 212 21.07 16.91 20.57
N LEU A 213 20.56 18.03 21.12
CA LEU A 213 21.34 19.07 21.78
C LEU A 213 21.09 19.15 23.29
N ASP A 214 20.46 18.13 23.89
CA ASP A 214 20.21 18.13 25.33
C ASP A 214 21.56 18.22 26.10
N PRO A 215 21.65 19.03 27.19
CA PRO A 215 22.87 19.13 27.99
C PRO A 215 23.28 17.78 28.59
N ASP A 216 22.30 16.90 28.89
CA ASP A 216 22.60 15.57 29.41
C ASP A 216 23.05 14.63 28.25
N PRO A 217 24.29 14.06 28.35
CA PRO A 217 24.78 13.14 27.32
C PRO A 217 23.97 11.84 27.20
N VAL A 218 23.33 11.40 28.28
CA VAL A 218 22.47 10.21 28.25
C VAL A 218 21.21 10.49 27.39
N VAL A 219 20.59 11.66 27.60
CA VAL A 219 19.41 12.08 26.81
C VAL A 219 19.78 12.25 25.35
N ARG A 220 20.95 12.84 25.03
CA ARG A 220 21.42 12.95 23.64
C ARG A 220 21.56 11.59 23.00
N ARG A 221 22.22 10.65 23.68
CA ARG A 221 22.40 9.28 23.15
C ARG A 221 21.05 8.59 22.92
N MET A 222 20.12 8.70 23.86
CA MET A 222 18.76 8.14 23.69
C MET A 222 18.04 8.73 22.48
N ALA A 223 18.19 10.03 22.22
CA ALA A 223 17.63 10.66 21.03
C ALA A 223 18.29 10.16 19.73
N GLU A 224 19.62 10.02 19.72
CA GLU A 224 20.35 9.44 18.59
C GLU A 224 19.90 8.00 18.32
N ASP A 225 19.89 7.14 19.35
CA ASP A 225 19.48 5.74 19.24
C ASP A 225 18.04 5.61 18.75
N ALA A 226 17.14 6.48 19.25
CA ALA A 226 15.76 6.52 18.80
C ALA A 226 15.64 6.85 17.30
N LEU A 227 16.41 7.82 16.80
CA LEU A 227 16.40 8.18 15.38
C LEU A 227 17.04 7.09 14.51
N LEU A 228 18.10 6.42 14.98
CA LEU A 228 18.71 5.28 14.28
C LEU A 228 17.73 4.10 14.17
N VAL A 229 16.97 3.81 15.23
CA VAL A 229 15.92 2.78 15.19
C VAL A 229 14.80 3.15 14.20
N MET A 230 14.47 4.44 14.06
CA MET A 230 13.51 4.90 13.05
C MET A 230 14.03 4.72 11.61
N GLY A 231 15.34 4.81 11.43
CA GLY A 231 15.95 4.70 10.12
C GLY A 231 15.39 5.69 9.11
N LYS A 232 15.23 5.28 7.86
CA LYS A 232 14.69 6.12 6.77
C LYS A 232 13.27 6.61 7.02
N ALA A 233 12.49 5.95 7.87
CA ALA A 233 11.17 6.44 8.26
C ALA A 233 11.19 7.80 8.97
N ALA A 234 12.36 8.22 9.49
CA ALA A 234 12.56 9.53 10.10
C ALA A 234 12.75 10.68 9.08
N GLU A 235 12.93 10.41 7.79
CA GLU A 235 13.33 11.40 6.77
C GLU A 235 12.45 12.64 6.76
N GLU A 236 11.15 12.45 6.62
CA GLU A 236 10.18 13.56 6.56
C GLU A 236 10.21 14.39 7.85
N TYR A 237 10.18 13.70 9.01
CA TYR A 237 10.26 14.35 10.30
C TYR A 237 11.55 15.16 10.49
N LEU A 238 12.71 14.57 10.16
CA LEU A 238 13.99 15.25 10.26
C LEU A 238 14.09 16.44 9.32
N SER A 239 13.54 16.34 8.11
CA SER A 239 13.47 17.44 7.14
C SER A 239 12.64 18.61 7.68
N GLU A 240 11.47 18.36 8.27
CA GLU A 240 10.64 19.37 8.91
C GLU A 240 11.35 20.05 10.08
N GLN A 241 11.98 19.26 10.97
CA GLN A 241 12.71 19.80 12.12
C GLN A 241 13.91 20.64 11.67
N ARG A 242 14.64 20.17 10.66
CA ARG A 242 15.78 20.87 10.06
C ARG A 242 15.40 22.25 9.50
N ALA A 243 14.25 22.35 8.86
CA ALA A 243 13.76 23.63 8.29
C ALA A 243 13.56 24.72 9.36
N ARG A 244 13.23 24.32 10.60
CA ARG A 244 12.97 25.22 11.73
C ARG A 244 14.11 25.28 12.75
N ALA A 245 15.18 24.52 12.51
CA ALA A 245 16.26 24.31 13.47
C ALA A 245 17.23 25.50 13.53
N THR A 246 17.84 25.69 14.71
CA THR A 246 19.05 26.50 14.89
C THR A 246 20.21 25.88 14.10
N PRO A 247 21.27 26.64 13.80
CA PRO A 247 22.43 26.07 13.09
C PRO A 247 23.00 24.82 13.75
N ALA A 248 23.17 24.84 15.09
CA ALA A 248 23.69 23.70 15.85
C ALA A 248 22.78 22.47 15.76
N LEU A 249 21.46 22.65 15.87
CA LEU A 249 20.51 21.54 15.74
C LEU A 249 20.48 21.00 14.29
N ARG A 250 20.62 21.87 13.32
CA ARG A 250 20.71 21.48 11.91
C ARG A 250 21.90 20.57 11.64
N GLU A 251 23.06 20.92 12.16
CA GLU A 251 24.26 20.07 12.08
C GLU A 251 24.08 18.72 12.80
N ALA A 252 23.41 18.70 13.95
CA ALA A 252 23.13 17.45 14.66
C ALA A 252 22.17 16.57 13.87
N ILE A 253 21.14 17.14 13.26
CA ILE A 253 20.21 16.43 12.38
C ILE A 253 20.93 15.87 11.14
N ASP A 254 21.78 16.68 10.50
CA ASP A 254 22.54 16.26 9.32
C ASP A 254 23.49 15.10 9.66
N ARG A 255 24.16 15.12 10.81
CA ARG A 255 25.03 14.01 11.27
C ARG A 255 24.26 12.72 11.48
N ILE A 256 23.13 12.77 12.19
CA ILE A 256 22.35 11.55 12.45
C ILE A 256 21.75 11.00 11.16
N TRP A 257 21.29 11.86 10.24
CA TRP A 257 20.80 11.43 8.96
C TRP A 257 21.86 10.71 8.11
N GLN A 258 23.09 11.22 8.09
CA GLN A 258 24.20 10.52 7.42
C GLN A 258 24.49 9.14 8.03
N ARG A 259 24.40 9.01 9.36
CA ARG A 259 24.54 7.70 10.02
C ARG A 259 23.45 6.74 9.60
N ILE A 260 22.18 7.17 9.56
CA ILE A 260 21.05 6.37 9.09
C ILE A 260 21.31 5.84 7.68
N LEU A 261 21.75 6.71 6.77
CA LEU A 261 22.03 6.32 5.38
C LEU A 261 23.18 5.31 5.25
N ILE A 262 24.13 5.30 6.19
CA ILE A 262 25.27 4.37 6.20
C ILE A 262 24.87 3.02 6.80
N GLU A 263 24.11 3.03 7.89
CA GLU A 263 23.73 1.81 8.62
C GLU A 263 22.67 0.98 7.88
N GLU A 264 21.86 1.61 7.01
CA GLU A 264 20.84 0.94 6.19
C GLU A 264 21.30 0.57 4.76
N ARG A 265 22.59 0.60 4.50
CA ARG A 265 23.17 0.05 3.26
C ARG A 265 23.41 -1.44 3.43
#